data_df8ac5c0cbee772e4698e361bcc43b4d
#
_entry.id   df8ac5c0cbee772e4698e361bcc43b4d
#
_cell.length_a   1.000
_cell.length_b   1.000
_cell.length_c   1.000
_cell.angle_alpha   90.00
_cell.angle_beta   90.00
_cell.angle_gamma   90.00
#
_symmetry.space_group_name_H-M   'P 1'
#
loop_
_entity.id
_entity.type
_entity.pdbx_description
1 polymer ?
#
loop_
_entity_poly.entity_id
_entity_poly.type
_entity_poly.pdbx_seq_one_letter_code
_entity_poly.pdbx_strand_id
1 'polypeptide(L)'
;MATGFASTGDLAEKKVTFSEIGPDLYAFTAEGDPNSAVIVGDDGCIVFDAQATPAMANKVIERVKAVTDKPIKYVVLSHYHAVRVLGASAYHAQGIVASQETHRLIVERGQQDWDSEYGRFPRLFQDAQSIPGLTWPTLTSR
;
A
#
# COMPACT_ATOMS: atom_id res chain seq x y z
N MET A 1 31.34 -11.85 6.85
CA MET A 1 30.58 -10.72 6.33
C MET A 1 29.12 -11.13 6.19
N ALA A 2 28.24 -10.38 6.76
CA ALA A 2 26.82 -10.60 6.50
C ALA A 2 26.54 -10.25 5.03
N THR A 3 26.08 -11.22 4.26
CA THR A 3 25.57 -10.95 2.93
C THR A 3 24.20 -10.29 3.07
N GLY A 4 24.09 -9.01 2.73
CA GLY A 4 22.80 -8.33 2.69
C GLY A 4 21.87 -8.97 1.65
N PHE A 5 20.58 -8.70 1.77
CA PHE A 5 19.62 -9.10 0.74
C PHE A 5 19.93 -8.38 -0.58
N ALA A 6 19.70 -9.03 -1.71
CA ALA A 6 19.88 -8.41 -3.02
C ALA A 6 19.08 -7.11 -3.15
N SER A 7 17.91 -7.05 -2.51
CA SER A 7 17.05 -5.86 -2.48
C SER A 7 17.66 -4.65 -1.78
N THR A 8 18.65 -4.82 -0.92
CA THR A 8 19.30 -3.68 -0.23
C THR A 8 20.12 -2.80 -1.18
N GLY A 9 20.62 -3.36 -2.27
CA GLY A 9 21.36 -2.62 -3.29
C GLY A 9 20.50 -2.14 -4.46
N ASP A 10 19.24 -2.55 -4.52
CA ASP A 10 18.34 -2.19 -5.62
C ASP A 10 17.61 -0.88 -5.32
N LEU A 11 18.24 0.22 -5.68
CA LEU A 11 17.70 1.57 -5.50
C LEU A 11 17.13 2.18 -6.79
N ALA A 12 17.13 1.43 -7.89
CA ALA A 12 16.66 1.91 -9.17
C ALA A 12 15.14 2.12 -9.18
N GLU A 13 14.70 3.22 -9.78
CA GLU A 13 13.27 3.47 -9.99
C GLU A 13 12.69 2.41 -10.92
N LYS A 14 11.51 1.90 -10.56
CA LYS A 14 10.82 0.88 -11.34
C LYS A 14 9.75 1.50 -12.23
N LYS A 15 9.60 0.95 -13.42
CA LYS A 15 8.53 1.34 -14.32
C LYS A 15 7.19 0.94 -13.72
N VAL A 16 6.32 1.92 -13.56
CA VAL A 16 4.94 1.73 -13.08
C VAL A 16 4.03 1.50 -14.28
N THR A 17 3.16 0.50 -14.17
CA THR A 17 2.07 0.25 -15.10
C THR A 17 0.75 0.37 -14.35
N PHE A 18 -0.19 1.12 -14.94
CA PHE A 18 -1.56 1.21 -14.45
C PHE A 18 -2.48 0.86 -15.60
N SER A 19 -3.15 -0.28 -15.50
CA SER A 19 -3.94 -0.82 -16.61
C SER A 19 -5.31 -1.27 -16.17
N GLU A 20 -6.30 -1.07 -17.02
CA GLU A 20 -7.63 -1.62 -16.83
C GLU A 20 -7.59 -3.12 -17.16
N ILE A 21 -7.93 -3.96 -16.16
CA ILE A 21 -7.91 -5.42 -16.29
C ILE A 21 -9.31 -6.03 -16.36
N GLY A 22 -10.31 -5.21 -16.26
CA GLY A 22 -11.73 -5.53 -16.37
C GLY A 22 -12.52 -4.25 -16.28
N PRO A 23 -13.85 -4.24 -16.53
CA PRO A 23 -14.66 -3.03 -16.42
C PRO A 23 -14.50 -2.38 -15.04
N ASP A 24 -14.03 -1.13 -15.01
CA ASP A 24 -13.82 -0.35 -13.78
C ASP A 24 -12.87 -0.99 -12.76
N LEU A 25 -12.01 -1.91 -13.20
CA LEU A 25 -11.03 -2.60 -12.38
C LEU A 25 -9.63 -2.35 -12.93
N TYR A 26 -8.75 -1.78 -12.10
CA TYR A 26 -7.40 -1.38 -12.50
C TYR A 26 -6.36 -2.05 -11.63
N ALA A 27 -5.21 -2.36 -12.24
CA ALA A 27 -4.04 -2.85 -11.52
C ALA A 27 -2.90 -1.82 -11.63
N PHE A 28 -2.34 -1.46 -10.48
CA PHE A 28 -1.12 -0.68 -10.34
C PHE A 28 0.02 -1.64 -10.03
N THR A 29 0.97 -1.75 -10.94
CA THR A 29 2.07 -2.70 -10.82
C THR A 29 3.41 -2.05 -11.12
N ALA A 30 4.45 -2.53 -10.45
CA ALA A 30 5.84 -2.22 -10.78
C ALA A 30 6.67 -3.46 -10.47
N GLU A 31 7.69 -3.70 -11.27
CA GLU A 31 8.53 -4.88 -11.12
C GLU A 31 9.18 -4.93 -9.73
N GLY A 32 8.94 -6.02 -9.00
CA GLY A 32 9.50 -6.23 -7.66
C GLY A 32 8.86 -5.41 -6.54
N ASP A 33 7.88 -4.56 -6.85
CA ASP A 33 7.20 -3.72 -5.87
C ASP A 33 5.85 -4.30 -5.47
N PRO A 34 5.32 -3.87 -4.31
CA PRO A 34 3.95 -4.19 -3.94
C PRO A 34 2.97 -3.65 -4.98
N ASN A 35 2.03 -4.48 -5.38
CA ASN A 35 0.95 -4.08 -6.27
C ASN A 35 -0.22 -3.49 -5.49
N SER A 36 -1.00 -2.65 -6.15
CA SER A 36 -2.31 -2.21 -5.68
C SER A 36 -3.35 -2.47 -6.76
N ALA A 37 -4.59 -2.65 -6.34
CA ALA A 37 -5.71 -2.72 -7.26
C ALA A 37 -6.73 -1.63 -6.90
N VAL A 38 -7.48 -1.18 -7.91
CA VAL A 38 -8.49 -0.14 -7.75
C VAL A 38 -9.78 -0.59 -8.40
N ILE A 39 -10.86 -0.53 -7.65
CA ILE A 39 -12.23 -0.72 -8.17
C ILE A 39 -12.93 0.63 -8.17
N VAL A 40 -13.42 1.06 -9.32
CA VAL A 40 -14.22 2.28 -9.45
C VAL A 40 -15.70 1.90 -9.40
N GLY A 41 -16.37 2.31 -8.33
CA GLY A 41 -17.81 2.10 -8.19
C GLY A 41 -18.61 3.34 -8.56
N ASP A 42 -19.93 3.27 -8.37
CA ASP A 42 -20.83 4.38 -8.70
C ASP A 42 -20.55 5.63 -7.86
N ASP A 43 -20.28 5.45 -6.57
CA ASP A 43 -20.15 6.55 -5.61
C ASP A 43 -18.71 6.76 -5.11
N GLY A 44 -17.77 5.96 -5.55
CA GLY A 44 -16.39 6.07 -5.07
C GLY A 44 -15.57 4.85 -5.41
N CYS A 45 -14.31 4.89 -4.99
CA CYS A 45 -13.33 3.85 -5.29
C CYS A 45 -12.93 3.06 -4.04
N ILE A 46 -12.53 1.82 -4.27
CA ILE A 46 -11.86 0.98 -3.28
C ILE A 46 -10.45 0.70 -3.78
N VAL A 47 -9.47 0.90 -2.92
CA VAL A 47 -8.07 0.56 -3.19
C VAL A 47 -7.68 -0.66 -2.37
N PHE A 48 -7.09 -1.66 -3.01
CA PHE A 48 -6.53 -2.85 -2.35
C PHE A 48 -5.03 -2.69 -2.21
N ASP A 49 -4.55 -2.77 -0.96
CA ASP A 49 -3.17 -2.57 -0.53
C ASP A 49 -2.65 -1.15 -0.78
N ALA A 50 -2.01 -0.61 0.26
CA ALA A 50 -1.83 0.83 0.40
C ALA A 50 -0.43 1.32 0.03
N GLN A 51 0.47 0.46 -0.41
CA GLN A 51 1.89 0.76 -0.62
C GLN A 51 2.67 0.96 0.70
N ALA A 52 4.00 1.09 0.59
CA ALA A 52 4.90 1.14 1.74
C ALA A 52 4.89 2.51 2.45
N THR A 53 4.70 3.58 1.72
CA THR A 53 4.74 4.96 2.25
C THR A 53 3.63 5.81 1.65
N PRO A 54 3.24 6.89 2.35
CA PRO A 54 2.34 7.89 1.77
C PRO A 54 2.84 8.45 0.43
N ALA A 55 4.14 8.64 0.28
CA ALA A 55 4.71 9.11 -0.99
C ALA A 55 4.47 8.12 -2.14
N MET A 56 4.64 6.83 -1.89
CA MET A 56 4.33 5.78 -2.88
C MET A 56 2.82 5.66 -3.12
N ALA A 57 2.01 5.78 -2.08
CA ALA A 57 0.55 5.79 -2.19
C ALA A 57 0.06 6.93 -3.09
N ASN A 58 0.69 8.09 -3.05
CA ASN A 58 0.34 9.22 -3.90
C ASN A 58 0.48 8.90 -5.39
N LYS A 59 1.38 8.00 -5.77
CA LYS A 59 1.51 7.54 -7.16
C LYS A 59 0.28 6.76 -7.60
N VAL A 60 -0.29 5.96 -6.71
CA VAL A 60 -1.57 5.26 -6.96
C VAL A 60 -2.71 6.27 -7.09
N ILE A 61 -2.77 7.22 -6.15
CA ILE A 61 -3.81 8.28 -6.14
C ILE A 61 -3.80 9.09 -7.43
N GLU A 62 -2.63 9.47 -7.94
CA GLU A 62 -2.49 10.19 -9.22
C GLU A 62 -3.08 9.39 -10.38
N ARG A 63 -2.85 8.07 -10.40
CA ARG A 63 -3.40 7.20 -11.44
C ARG A 63 -4.92 7.07 -11.32
N VAL A 64 -5.44 7.00 -10.11
CA VAL A 64 -6.90 6.99 -9.86
C VAL A 64 -7.52 8.28 -10.40
N LYS A 65 -6.93 9.44 -10.09
CA LYS A 65 -7.42 10.74 -10.55
C LYS A 65 -7.40 10.90 -12.07
N ALA A 66 -6.54 10.16 -12.76
CA ALA A 66 -6.48 10.17 -14.21
C ALA A 66 -7.66 9.43 -14.86
N VAL A 67 -8.34 8.53 -14.16
CA VAL A 67 -9.44 7.72 -14.70
C VAL A 67 -10.81 8.07 -14.10
N THR A 68 -10.84 8.72 -12.92
CA THR A 68 -12.08 9.12 -12.26
C THR A 68 -11.87 10.30 -11.33
N ASP A 69 -12.89 11.09 -11.11
CA ASP A 69 -12.92 12.16 -10.10
C ASP A 69 -13.60 11.71 -8.80
N LYS A 70 -14.07 10.47 -8.74
CA LYS A 70 -14.75 9.93 -7.56
C LYS A 70 -13.78 9.75 -6.39
N PRO A 71 -14.25 9.93 -5.14
CA PRO A 71 -13.39 9.79 -3.97
C PRO A 71 -12.98 8.33 -3.72
N ILE A 72 -11.82 8.15 -3.09
CA ILE A 72 -11.42 6.85 -2.55
C ILE A 72 -12.12 6.69 -1.20
N LYS A 73 -13.09 5.79 -1.13
CA LYS A 73 -13.88 5.57 0.08
C LYS A 73 -13.23 4.61 1.04
N TYR A 74 -12.66 3.53 0.52
CA TYR A 74 -12.08 2.48 1.35
C TYR A 74 -10.73 2.04 0.84
N VAL A 75 -9.85 1.73 1.78
CA VAL A 75 -8.61 0.98 1.52
C VAL A 75 -8.76 -0.36 2.19
N VAL A 76 -8.55 -1.44 1.43
CA VAL A 76 -8.61 -2.81 1.94
C VAL A 76 -7.19 -3.34 2.05
N LEU A 77 -6.82 -3.83 3.22
CA LEU A 77 -5.52 -4.43 3.48
C LEU A 77 -5.63 -5.94 3.35
N SER A 78 -4.84 -6.51 2.42
CA SER A 78 -4.84 -7.95 2.19
C SER A 78 -4.14 -8.73 3.31
N HIS A 79 -3.10 -8.12 3.91
CA HIS A 79 -2.35 -8.69 5.02
C HIS A 79 -1.54 -7.60 5.73
N TYR A 80 -0.75 -7.98 6.76
CA TYR A 80 -0.14 -7.02 7.67
C TYR A 80 1.23 -6.48 7.26
N HIS A 81 1.84 -6.95 6.17
CA HIS A 81 3.18 -6.54 5.77
C HIS A 81 3.28 -5.03 5.53
N ALA A 82 4.28 -4.41 6.13
CA ALA A 82 4.49 -2.96 6.13
C ALA A 82 4.49 -2.36 4.72
N VAL A 83 5.09 -3.05 3.75
CA VAL A 83 5.18 -2.59 2.35
C VAL A 83 3.82 -2.45 1.64
N ARG A 84 2.75 -2.96 2.24
CA ARG A 84 1.38 -2.88 1.70
C ARG A 84 0.44 -2.06 2.58
N VAL A 85 0.90 -1.61 3.72
CA VAL A 85 0.04 -1.08 4.79
C VAL A 85 0.37 0.37 5.12
N LEU A 86 1.64 0.72 5.22
CA LEU A 86 2.04 1.99 5.83
C LEU A 86 1.75 3.24 4.98
N GLY A 87 1.38 3.07 3.71
CA GLY A 87 0.94 4.17 2.86
C GLY A 87 -0.52 4.60 3.06
N ALA A 88 -1.28 3.89 3.89
CA ALA A 88 -2.74 4.04 3.97
C ALA A 88 -3.22 5.45 4.31
N SER A 89 -2.49 6.20 5.12
CA SER A 89 -2.89 7.56 5.52
C SER A 89 -3.04 8.53 4.35
N ALA A 90 -2.30 8.32 3.26
CA ALA A 90 -2.35 9.23 2.11
C ALA A 90 -3.69 9.21 1.37
N TYR A 91 -4.43 8.11 1.47
CA TYR A 91 -5.70 7.98 0.74
C TYR A 91 -6.84 8.77 1.36
N HIS A 92 -6.72 9.19 2.63
CA HIS A 92 -7.78 9.90 3.37
C HIS A 92 -9.14 9.23 3.23
N ALA A 93 -9.13 7.89 3.21
CA ALA A 93 -10.33 7.09 3.02
C ALA A 93 -11.26 7.18 4.25
N GLN A 94 -12.55 6.95 4.02
CA GLN A 94 -13.54 6.89 5.10
C GLN A 94 -13.30 5.71 6.03
N GLY A 95 -12.73 4.61 5.48
CA GLY A 95 -12.41 3.44 6.27
C GLY A 95 -11.23 2.67 5.72
N ILE A 96 -10.52 2.01 6.62
CA ILE A 96 -9.47 1.05 6.32
C ILE A 96 -9.99 -0.31 6.75
N VAL A 97 -10.17 -1.21 5.78
CA VAL A 97 -10.81 -2.51 5.97
C VAL A 97 -9.76 -3.60 6.02
N ALA A 98 -9.86 -4.47 6.99
CA ALA A 98 -9.01 -5.65 7.09
C ALA A 98 -9.76 -6.78 7.79
N SER A 99 -9.25 -8.00 7.70
CA SER A 99 -9.74 -9.08 8.54
C SER A 99 -9.33 -8.85 10.01
N GLN A 100 -10.04 -9.44 10.94
CA GLN A 100 -9.66 -9.42 12.35
C GLN A 100 -8.28 -10.02 12.55
N GLU A 101 -7.93 -11.04 11.79
CA GLU A 101 -6.61 -11.67 11.86
C GLU A 101 -5.52 -10.71 11.38
N THR A 102 -5.73 -9.99 10.29
CA THR A 102 -4.78 -8.97 9.83
C THR A 102 -4.58 -7.89 10.90
N HIS A 103 -5.67 -7.41 11.51
CA HIS A 103 -5.59 -6.43 12.60
C HIS A 103 -4.77 -6.98 13.79
N ARG A 104 -5.06 -8.21 14.20
CA ARG A 104 -4.32 -8.87 15.29
C ARG A 104 -2.81 -8.93 14.97
N LEU A 105 -2.45 -9.27 13.75
CA LEU A 105 -1.06 -9.36 13.32
C LEU A 105 -0.38 -7.99 13.23
N ILE A 106 -1.10 -6.93 12.88
CA ILE A 106 -0.56 -5.56 12.94
C ILE A 106 -0.23 -5.19 14.40
N VAL A 107 -1.14 -5.48 15.34
CA VAL A 107 -0.90 -5.25 16.77
C VAL A 107 0.31 -6.02 17.27
N GLU A 108 0.39 -7.30 16.91
CA GLU A 108 1.42 -8.20 17.42
C GLU A 108 2.78 -8.00 16.76
N ARG A 109 2.81 -7.75 15.44
CA ARG A 109 4.02 -7.82 14.61
C ARG A 109 4.27 -6.60 13.74
N GLY A 110 3.37 -5.64 13.71
CA GLY A 110 3.44 -4.53 12.76
C GLY A 110 4.75 -3.75 12.86
N GLN A 111 5.21 -3.42 14.06
CA GLN A 111 6.46 -2.70 14.25
C GLN A 111 7.68 -3.54 13.86
N GLN A 112 7.68 -4.81 14.25
CA GLN A 112 8.76 -5.73 13.89
C GLN A 112 8.86 -5.90 12.37
N ASP A 113 7.73 -6.03 11.70
CA ASP A 113 7.69 -6.15 10.24
C ASP A 113 8.17 -4.86 9.56
N TRP A 114 7.72 -3.69 10.04
CA TRP A 114 8.20 -2.40 9.55
C TRP A 114 9.73 -2.30 9.64
N ASP A 115 10.29 -2.60 10.79
CA ASP A 115 11.74 -2.55 10.99
C ASP A 115 12.48 -3.51 10.05
N SER A 116 11.94 -4.71 9.88
CA SER A 116 12.50 -5.72 8.97
C SER A 116 12.42 -5.28 7.51
N GLU A 117 11.27 -4.84 7.06
CA GLU A 117 11.06 -4.43 5.66
C GLU A 117 11.85 -3.16 5.32
N TYR A 118 11.95 -2.21 6.25
CA TYR A 118 12.77 -1.02 6.10
C TYR A 118 14.22 -1.38 5.78
N GLY A 119 14.78 -2.37 6.47
CA GLY A 119 16.15 -2.83 6.24
C GLY A 119 16.32 -3.63 4.94
N ARG A 120 15.27 -4.33 4.50
CA ARG A 120 15.32 -5.21 3.33
C ARG A 120 15.04 -4.50 2.00
N PHE A 121 14.22 -3.47 2.03
CA PHE A 121 13.73 -2.77 0.83
C PHE A 121 13.91 -1.25 0.96
N PRO A 122 15.17 -0.75 1.05
CA PRO A 122 15.41 0.68 1.29
C PRO A 122 14.81 1.57 0.20
N ARG A 123 14.71 1.10 -1.03
CA ARG A 123 14.08 1.87 -2.13
C ARG A 123 12.61 2.18 -1.84
N LEU A 124 11.87 1.23 -1.26
CA LEU A 124 10.46 1.42 -0.94
C LEU A 124 10.24 2.39 0.23
N PHE A 125 11.26 2.61 1.06
CA PHE A 125 11.18 3.41 2.27
C PHE A 125 11.99 4.71 2.18
N GLN A 126 12.30 5.20 0.97
CA GLN A 126 13.05 6.45 0.79
C GLN A 126 12.36 7.65 1.45
N ASP A 127 11.02 7.67 1.46
CA ASP A 127 10.22 8.72 2.10
C ASP A 127 9.58 8.22 3.40
N ALA A 128 10.29 7.40 4.17
CA ALA A 128 9.78 6.80 5.40
C ALA A 128 9.34 7.85 6.44
N GLN A 129 9.94 9.04 6.43
CA GLN A 129 9.55 10.14 7.32
C GLN A 129 8.12 10.61 7.09
N SER A 130 7.51 10.31 5.95
CA SER A 130 6.11 10.64 5.67
C SER A 130 5.12 9.69 6.36
N ILE A 131 5.59 8.57 6.89
CA ILE A 131 4.75 7.58 7.58
C ILE A 131 4.40 8.10 8.97
N PRO A 132 3.10 8.33 9.29
CA PRO A 132 2.73 8.90 10.59
C PRO A 132 2.83 7.90 11.76
N GLY A 133 2.86 6.61 11.47
CA GLY A 133 2.88 5.53 12.44
C GLY A 133 2.32 4.26 11.85
N LEU A 134 2.06 3.27 12.70
CA LEU A 134 1.39 2.05 12.26
C LEU A 134 -0.02 2.37 11.76
N THR A 135 -0.45 1.62 10.75
CA THR A 135 -1.81 1.70 10.23
C THR A 135 -2.75 0.85 11.07
N TRP A 136 -3.89 1.41 11.41
CA TRP A 136 -4.91 0.73 12.18
C TRP A 136 -6.18 0.58 11.34
N PRO A 137 -6.65 -0.65 11.08
CA PRO A 137 -7.95 -0.85 10.46
C PRO A 137 -9.07 -0.21 11.27
N THR A 138 -10.00 0.44 10.58
CA THR A 138 -11.18 1.05 11.20
C THR A 138 -12.42 0.18 11.06
N LEU A 139 -12.41 -0.76 10.11
CA LEU A 139 -13.45 -1.75 9.89
C LEU A 139 -12.80 -3.13 9.78
N THR A 140 -13.26 -4.06 10.59
CA THR A 140 -12.74 -5.43 10.54
C THR A 140 -13.84 -6.43 10.28
N SER A 141 -13.49 -7.49 9.55
CA SER A 141 -14.37 -8.62 9.29
C SER A 141 -13.79 -9.91 9.85
N ARG A 142 -14.64 -10.84 10.16
CA ARG A 142 -14.24 -12.18 10.58
C ARG A 142 -13.71 -12.99 9.39
#